data_387970e31a0110d97e6606739526661d
#
_entry.id   387970e31a0110d97e6606739526661d
#
_cell.length_a   1.000
_cell.length_b   1.000
_cell.length_c   1.000
_cell.angle_alpha   90.00
_cell.angle_beta   90.00
_cell.angle_gamma   90.00
#
_symmetry.space_group_name_H-M   'P 1'
#
loop_
_entity.id
_entity.type
_entity.pdbx_description
1 polymer ?
#
loop_
_entity_poly.entity_id
_entity_poly.type
_entity_poly.pdbx_seq_one_letter_code
_entity_poly.pdbx_strand_id
1 'polypeptide(L)'
;VDWDRLYFTMNPKLSKVVIETFVKLYEEGLIYRGKRLVNWDPKLQSAVSDLEVESEEADGHLWEIRYPGADGSEGVIVATTRPETLFGDQAVAVHPEDERYKSLVGKMLKLPLTDREIPVIADEYVDREFGSGCVKITPAHDFNAFEVGRRHNLAMRNVLTKTARMNENVPAKYQGMDRYECRKAAVEDLKAAGLLVAVKPIKHMVPRVSRTGEIVEPMLSEQWYMAMSKPAPEGSLYPGKPIAEVGLDAVESGEVNIFPAEWRGVYRQWLENIQDWCLSRQLWWG
;
A
#
# COMPACT_ATOMS: atom_id res chain seq x y z
N VAL A 1 -25.74 -18.83 23.71
CA VAL A 1 -25.94 -17.37 23.66
C VAL A 1 -26.86 -17.00 24.80
N ASP A 2 -26.50 -15.97 25.59
CA ASP A 2 -27.32 -15.43 26.67
C ASP A 2 -28.16 -14.26 26.12
N TRP A 3 -29.41 -14.53 25.81
CA TRP A 3 -30.32 -13.55 25.22
C TRP A 3 -30.76 -12.45 26.21
N ASP A 4 -30.60 -12.65 27.51
CA ASP A 4 -30.90 -11.68 28.52
C ASP A 4 -29.80 -10.64 28.74
N ARG A 5 -28.59 -10.92 28.17
CA ARG A 5 -27.39 -10.07 28.21
C ARG A 5 -26.96 -9.56 26.84
N LEU A 6 -27.91 -9.29 25.99
CA LEU A 6 -27.63 -8.71 24.69
C LEU A 6 -27.19 -7.25 24.84
N TYR A 7 -26.17 -6.91 24.08
CA TYR A 7 -25.84 -5.51 23.82
C TYR A 7 -25.61 -5.29 22.32
N PHE A 8 -25.86 -4.08 21.90
CA PHE A 8 -25.68 -3.66 20.52
C PHE A 8 -24.57 -2.61 20.48
N THR A 9 -23.61 -2.78 19.58
CA THR A 9 -22.41 -1.91 19.52
C THR A 9 -22.73 -0.44 19.29
N MET A 10 -23.87 -0.12 18.69
CA MET A 10 -24.37 1.27 18.52
C MET A 10 -25.39 1.69 19.57
N ASN A 11 -25.47 0.97 20.69
CA ASN A 11 -26.29 1.38 21.83
C ASN A 11 -25.85 2.77 22.31
N PRO A 12 -26.77 3.67 22.71
CA PRO A 12 -26.44 5.04 23.12
C PRO A 12 -25.33 5.15 24.17
N LYS A 13 -25.30 4.23 25.15
CA LYS A 13 -24.23 4.19 26.16
C LYS A 13 -22.88 3.88 25.58
N LEU A 14 -22.80 2.89 24.68
CA LEU A 14 -21.55 2.50 24.02
C LEU A 14 -21.11 3.58 23.01
N SER A 15 -22.05 4.16 22.26
CA SER A 15 -21.76 5.29 21.36
C SER A 15 -21.13 6.47 22.09
N LYS A 16 -21.62 6.79 23.31
CA LYS A 16 -21.03 7.83 24.14
C LYS A 16 -19.58 7.51 24.52
N VAL A 17 -19.30 6.28 24.96
CA VAL A 17 -17.94 5.83 25.31
C VAL A 17 -17.01 5.91 24.11
N VAL A 18 -17.47 5.49 22.93
CA VAL A 18 -16.68 5.56 21.69
C VAL A 18 -16.33 7.02 21.34
N ILE A 19 -17.31 7.93 21.44
CA ILE A 19 -17.09 9.35 21.15
C ILE A 19 -16.08 9.96 22.15
N GLU A 20 -16.28 9.71 23.45
CA GLU A 20 -15.38 10.21 24.51
C GLU A 20 -13.95 9.67 24.34
N THR A 21 -13.81 8.39 24.00
CA THR A 21 -12.51 7.77 23.75
C THR A 21 -11.84 8.37 22.52
N PHE A 22 -12.60 8.56 21.44
CA PHE A 22 -12.06 9.19 20.22
C PHE A 22 -11.55 10.61 20.49
N VAL A 23 -12.36 11.43 21.18
CA VAL A 23 -12.00 12.83 21.51
C VAL A 23 -10.75 12.86 22.39
N LYS A 24 -10.71 12.02 23.44
CA LYS A 24 -9.55 11.94 24.33
C LYS A 24 -8.26 11.57 23.58
N LEU A 25 -8.29 10.52 22.76
CA LEU A 25 -7.13 10.11 21.97
C LEU A 25 -6.73 11.14 20.92
N TYR A 26 -7.68 11.90 20.39
CA TYR A 26 -7.39 13.02 19.49
C TYR A 26 -6.70 14.19 20.24
N GLU A 27 -7.18 14.56 21.43
CA GLU A 27 -6.56 15.59 22.27
C GLU A 27 -5.15 15.18 22.73
N GLU A 28 -4.91 13.89 22.97
CA GLU A 28 -3.60 13.32 23.26
C GLU A 28 -2.71 13.23 21.98
N GLY A 29 -3.23 13.56 20.79
CA GLY A 29 -2.50 13.51 19.54
C GLY A 29 -2.17 12.07 19.06
N LEU A 30 -2.88 11.08 19.59
CA LEU A 30 -2.79 9.67 19.17
C LEU A 30 -3.77 9.35 18.03
N ILE A 31 -4.86 10.11 17.88
CA ILE A 31 -5.67 10.10 16.68
C ILE A 31 -5.34 11.33 15.86
N TYR A 32 -5.16 11.15 14.55
CA TYR A 32 -4.85 12.22 13.62
C TYR A 32 -5.52 12.02 12.27
N ARG A 33 -5.66 13.09 11.52
CA ARG A 33 -6.10 13.07 10.13
C ARG A 33 -4.90 13.26 9.21
N GLY A 34 -4.77 12.40 8.20
CA GLY A 34 -3.65 12.45 7.30
C GLY A 34 -3.92 11.78 5.96
N LYS A 35 -3.10 12.14 4.96
CA LYS A 35 -3.12 11.51 3.64
C LYS A 35 -2.06 10.43 3.60
N ARG A 36 -2.49 9.17 3.53
CA ARG A 36 -1.63 8.00 3.46
C ARG A 36 -2.17 7.01 2.42
N LEU A 37 -1.36 6.05 2.07
CA LEU A 37 -1.79 4.92 1.26
C LEU A 37 -2.65 3.99 2.13
N VAL A 38 -3.83 3.62 1.62
CA VAL A 38 -4.77 2.71 2.29
C VAL A 38 -5.17 1.59 1.34
N ASN A 39 -5.60 0.48 1.90
CA ASN A 39 -6.35 -0.52 1.16
C ASN A 39 -7.71 0.08 0.78
N TRP A 40 -8.04 0.09 -0.49
CA TRP A 40 -9.25 0.69 -1.03
C TRP A 40 -10.09 -0.35 -1.76
N ASP A 41 -11.38 -0.38 -1.47
CA ASP A 41 -12.38 -1.13 -2.23
C ASP A 41 -12.98 -0.23 -3.31
N PRO A 42 -12.68 -0.45 -4.60
CA PRO A 42 -13.22 0.38 -5.69
C PRO A 42 -14.72 0.23 -5.89
N LYS A 43 -15.31 -0.91 -5.46
CA LYS A 43 -16.73 -1.18 -5.58
C LYS A 43 -17.53 -0.46 -4.51
N LEU A 44 -17.09 -0.52 -3.25
CA LEU A 44 -17.69 0.22 -2.14
C LEU A 44 -17.24 1.69 -2.09
N GLN A 45 -16.16 2.03 -2.80
CA GLN A 45 -15.50 3.33 -2.73
C GLN A 45 -15.17 3.74 -1.28
N SER A 46 -14.61 2.81 -0.53
CA SER A 46 -14.26 2.97 0.88
C SER A 46 -12.89 2.37 1.19
N ALA A 47 -12.21 2.98 2.17
CA ALA A 47 -11.06 2.35 2.81
C ALA A 47 -11.49 1.08 3.55
N VAL A 48 -10.61 0.08 3.57
CA VAL A 48 -10.76 -1.16 4.33
C VAL A 48 -9.53 -1.38 5.19
N SER A 49 -9.68 -2.05 6.33
CA SER A 49 -8.54 -2.41 7.19
C SER A 49 -7.84 -3.66 6.66
N ASP A 50 -6.62 -3.90 7.14
CA ASP A 50 -5.85 -5.09 6.79
C ASP A 50 -6.57 -6.39 7.17
N LEU A 51 -7.35 -6.36 8.26
CA LEU A 51 -8.18 -7.50 8.69
C LEU A 51 -9.35 -7.83 7.75
N GLU A 52 -9.71 -6.91 6.87
CA GLU A 52 -10.77 -7.08 5.86
C GLU A 52 -10.19 -7.53 4.50
N VAL A 53 -8.87 -7.75 4.43
CA VAL A 53 -8.16 -8.15 3.21
C VAL A 53 -7.70 -9.60 3.34
N GLU A 54 -8.15 -10.42 2.40
CA GLU A 54 -7.76 -11.82 2.27
C GLU A 54 -6.89 -11.98 1.03
N SER A 55 -5.78 -12.71 1.16
CA SER A 55 -4.89 -12.96 0.03
C SER A 55 -5.18 -14.32 -0.57
N GLU A 56 -5.49 -14.36 -1.86
CA GLU A 56 -5.76 -15.58 -2.63
C GLU A 56 -4.65 -15.81 -3.66
N GLU A 57 -4.19 -17.07 -3.80
CA GLU A 57 -3.29 -17.41 -4.89
C GLU A 57 -4.06 -17.38 -6.23
N ALA A 58 -3.52 -16.66 -7.19
CA ALA A 58 -4.08 -16.56 -8.53
C ALA A 58 -3.01 -16.68 -9.61
N ASP A 59 -3.41 -17.21 -10.75
CA ASP A 59 -2.59 -17.20 -11.95
C ASP A 59 -2.50 -15.78 -12.51
N GLY A 60 -1.30 -15.36 -12.84
CA GLY A 60 -1.03 -14.04 -13.35
C GLY A 60 0.16 -14.03 -14.30
N HIS A 61 0.63 -12.84 -14.62
CA HIS A 61 1.76 -12.64 -15.48
C HIS A 61 2.74 -11.64 -14.86
N LEU A 62 4.00 -11.85 -15.16
CA LEU A 62 5.08 -10.90 -14.91
C LEU A 62 5.52 -10.34 -16.26
N TRP A 63 5.35 -9.04 -16.46
CA TRP A 63 5.74 -8.34 -17.68
C TRP A 63 7.12 -7.72 -17.48
N GLU A 64 8.05 -8.07 -18.34
CA GLU A 64 9.37 -7.46 -18.38
C GLU A 64 9.36 -6.34 -19.42
N ILE A 65 9.57 -5.12 -18.97
CA ILE A 65 9.41 -3.89 -19.75
C ILE A 65 10.76 -3.15 -19.75
N ARG A 66 11.21 -2.72 -20.93
CA ARG A 66 12.41 -1.90 -21.10
C ARG A 66 12.07 -0.43 -20.82
N TYR A 67 12.85 0.18 -19.95
CA TYR A 67 12.88 1.62 -19.69
C TYR A 67 14.15 2.19 -20.30
N PRO A 68 14.10 2.78 -21.50
CA PRO A 68 15.30 3.27 -22.20
C PRO A 68 15.96 4.41 -21.42
N GLY A 69 17.28 4.55 -21.56
CA GLY A 69 18.00 5.71 -21.04
C GLY A 69 17.55 6.98 -21.76
N ALA A 70 17.43 8.10 -21.01
CA ALA A 70 17.14 9.41 -21.61
C ALA A 70 18.26 9.88 -22.55
N ASP A 71 19.48 9.40 -22.30
CA ASP A 71 20.68 9.63 -23.13
C ASP A 71 20.76 8.78 -24.40
N GLY A 72 19.72 7.95 -24.66
CA GLY A 72 19.69 7.01 -25.78
C GLY A 72 20.35 5.66 -25.51
N SER A 73 20.82 5.43 -24.28
CA SER A 73 21.34 4.11 -23.87
C SER A 73 20.19 3.08 -23.77
N GLU A 74 20.57 1.81 -23.69
CA GLU A 74 19.62 0.69 -23.62
C GLU A 74 18.70 0.77 -22.38
N GLY A 75 19.16 1.43 -21.31
CA GLY A 75 18.43 1.59 -20.06
C GLY A 75 18.36 0.31 -19.23
N VAL A 76 17.22 0.07 -18.59
CA VAL A 76 17.02 -1.08 -17.69
C VAL A 76 15.75 -1.85 -18.04
N ILE A 77 15.67 -3.10 -17.61
CA ILE A 77 14.46 -3.92 -17.69
C ILE A 77 13.82 -3.96 -16.31
N VAL A 78 12.53 -3.67 -16.24
CA VAL A 78 11.72 -3.70 -15.03
C VAL A 78 10.68 -4.81 -15.16
N ALA A 79 10.51 -5.61 -14.13
CA ALA A 79 9.49 -6.65 -14.05
C ALA A 79 8.31 -6.19 -13.19
N THR A 80 7.08 -6.33 -13.69
CA THR A 80 5.87 -5.91 -12.97
C THR A 80 4.69 -6.83 -13.21
N THR A 81 3.83 -6.99 -12.20
CA THR A 81 2.52 -7.63 -12.31
C THR A 81 1.41 -6.64 -12.65
N ARG A 82 1.72 -5.33 -12.66
CA ARG A 82 0.74 -4.24 -12.80
C ARG A 82 1.17 -3.20 -13.84
N PRO A 83 1.20 -3.55 -15.14
CA PRO A 83 1.62 -2.62 -16.20
C PRO A 83 0.79 -1.32 -16.25
N GLU A 84 -0.50 -1.36 -15.89
CA GLU A 84 -1.39 -0.18 -15.87
C GLU A 84 -0.93 0.92 -14.93
N THR A 85 -0.17 0.58 -13.88
CA THR A 85 0.32 1.58 -12.93
C THR A 85 1.63 2.26 -13.36
N LEU A 86 2.23 1.85 -14.47
CA LEU A 86 3.49 2.42 -14.95
C LEU A 86 3.44 3.95 -15.12
N PHE A 87 2.27 4.48 -15.50
CA PHE A 87 2.07 5.93 -15.66
C PHE A 87 2.25 6.72 -14.36
N GLY A 88 2.19 6.04 -13.21
CA GLY A 88 2.44 6.59 -11.88
C GLY A 88 3.90 6.50 -11.41
N ASP A 89 4.77 5.84 -12.17
CA ASP A 89 6.16 5.62 -11.75
C ASP A 89 6.90 6.95 -11.59
N GLN A 90 7.73 7.01 -10.54
CA GLN A 90 8.51 8.19 -10.18
C GLN A 90 10.01 7.93 -10.21
N ALA A 91 10.42 6.68 -10.13
CA ALA A 91 11.80 6.24 -10.20
C ALA A 91 11.87 4.75 -10.58
N VAL A 92 13.05 4.31 -10.95
CA VAL A 92 13.43 2.89 -10.90
C VAL A 92 14.49 2.73 -9.83
N ALA A 93 14.26 1.83 -8.88
CA ALA A 93 15.21 1.52 -7.82
C ALA A 93 16.08 0.32 -8.18
N VAL A 94 17.35 0.39 -7.77
CA VAL A 94 18.35 -0.68 -7.86
C VAL A 94 19.02 -0.83 -6.49
N HIS A 95 19.55 -2.00 -6.19
CA HIS A 95 20.29 -2.18 -4.93
C HIS A 95 21.63 -1.42 -4.99
N PRO A 96 22.03 -0.70 -3.91
CA PRO A 96 23.25 0.12 -3.93
C PRO A 96 24.54 -0.67 -4.16
N GLU A 97 24.55 -1.95 -3.82
CA GLU A 97 25.69 -2.85 -4.01
C GLU A 97 25.61 -3.66 -5.32
N ASP A 98 24.62 -3.42 -6.19
CA ASP A 98 24.50 -4.14 -7.46
C ASP A 98 25.39 -3.48 -8.52
N GLU A 99 26.53 -4.11 -8.78
CA GLU A 99 27.52 -3.64 -9.74
C GLU A 99 26.96 -3.52 -11.18
N ARG A 100 25.90 -4.26 -11.53
CA ARG A 100 25.27 -4.19 -12.85
C ARG A 100 24.68 -2.81 -13.13
N TYR A 101 24.19 -2.14 -12.08
CA TYR A 101 23.41 -0.90 -12.20
C TYR A 101 24.02 0.31 -11.49
N LYS A 102 25.11 0.12 -10.78
CA LYS A 102 25.77 1.17 -9.98
C LYS A 102 26.10 2.42 -10.81
N SER A 103 26.51 2.24 -12.06
CA SER A 103 26.82 3.35 -12.98
C SER A 103 25.58 4.08 -13.51
N LEU A 104 24.38 3.53 -13.31
CA LEU A 104 23.12 4.11 -13.74
C LEU A 104 22.45 4.94 -12.64
N VAL A 105 22.85 4.82 -11.38
CA VAL A 105 22.30 5.60 -10.27
C VAL A 105 22.47 7.10 -10.55
N GLY A 106 21.36 7.85 -10.44
CA GLY A 106 21.29 9.27 -10.77
C GLY A 106 21.05 9.59 -12.25
N LYS A 107 21.12 8.61 -13.16
CA LYS A 107 20.75 8.84 -14.57
C LYS A 107 19.25 8.81 -14.75
N MET A 108 18.77 9.41 -15.83
CA MET A 108 17.36 9.48 -16.20
C MET A 108 16.99 8.40 -17.20
N LEU A 109 15.81 7.84 -17.02
CA LEU A 109 15.17 6.87 -17.92
C LEU A 109 13.92 7.49 -18.53
N LYS A 110 13.63 7.18 -19.78
CA LYS A 110 12.34 7.51 -20.40
C LYS A 110 11.27 6.58 -19.84
N LEU A 111 10.22 7.16 -19.28
CA LEU A 111 9.08 6.38 -18.82
C LEU A 111 8.27 5.90 -20.04
N PRO A 112 8.15 4.58 -20.27
CA PRO A 112 7.46 4.04 -21.44
C PRO A 112 6.07 4.63 -21.66
N LEU A 113 5.69 4.81 -22.93
CA LEU A 113 4.38 5.33 -23.36
C LEU A 113 4.05 6.75 -22.86
N THR A 114 5.04 7.51 -22.41
CA THR A 114 4.89 8.91 -21.95
C THR A 114 6.06 9.76 -22.42
N ASP A 115 5.93 11.09 -22.28
CA ASP A 115 7.03 12.04 -22.49
C ASP A 115 7.82 12.36 -21.20
N ARG A 116 7.61 11.57 -20.14
CA ARG A 116 8.26 11.78 -18.84
C ARG A 116 9.59 11.05 -18.75
N GLU A 117 10.47 11.64 -17.97
CA GLU A 117 11.71 11.00 -17.53
C GLU A 117 11.67 10.81 -16.02
N ILE A 118 12.25 9.69 -15.55
CA ILE A 118 12.33 9.32 -14.15
C ILE A 118 13.76 8.90 -13.79
N PRO A 119 14.24 9.17 -12.56
CA PRO A 119 15.59 8.83 -12.15
C PRO A 119 15.76 7.35 -11.82
N VAL A 120 16.98 6.86 -11.94
CA VAL A 120 17.43 5.64 -11.27
C VAL A 120 17.90 6.01 -9.87
N ILE A 121 17.38 5.37 -8.85
CA ILE A 121 17.74 5.56 -7.44
C ILE A 121 18.35 4.29 -6.85
N ALA A 122 19.15 4.43 -5.80
CA ALA A 122 19.68 3.31 -5.04
C ALA A 122 18.90 3.14 -3.74
N ASP A 123 18.37 1.93 -3.48
CA ASP A 123 17.64 1.62 -2.25
C ASP A 123 17.82 0.15 -1.86
N GLU A 124 18.11 -0.09 -0.57
CA GLU A 124 18.33 -1.43 -0.02
C GLU A 124 17.06 -2.32 -0.05
N TYR A 125 15.90 -1.74 -0.28
CA TYR A 125 14.65 -2.46 -0.49
C TYR A 125 14.71 -3.43 -1.67
N VAL A 126 15.56 -3.17 -2.67
CA VAL A 126 15.61 -3.96 -3.89
C VAL A 126 16.32 -5.30 -3.67
N ASP A 127 15.64 -6.39 -3.96
CA ASP A 127 16.26 -7.71 -4.03
C ASP A 127 17.00 -7.88 -5.36
N ARG A 128 18.32 -8.04 -5.29
CA ARG A 128 19.21 -8.20 -6.47
C ARG A 128 18.94 -9.45 -7.27
N GLU A 129 18.38 -10.48 -6.65
CA GLU A 129 18.16 -11.80 -7.26
C GLU A 129 16.75 -11.94 -7.82
N PHE A 130 15.83 -11.05 -7.43
CA PHE A 130 14.46 -11.09 -7.91
C PHE A 130 14.31 -10.37 -9.26
N GLY A 131 13.78 -11.08 -10.26
CA GLY A 131 13.53 -10.54 -11.60
C GLY A 131 14.80 -10.04 -12.29
N SER A 132 14.81 -8.75 -12.63
CA SER A 132 15.97 -8.08 -13.23
C SER A 132 16.91 -7.45 -12.20
N GLY A 133 16.51 -7.37 -10.92
CA GLY A 133 17.17 -6.56 -9.90
C GLY A 133 16.85 -5.06 -10.01
N CYS A 134 15.87 -4.70 -10.87
CA CYS A 134 15.37 -3.34 -11.01
C CYS A 134 13.89 -3.31 -10.67
N VAL A 135 13.48 -2.41 -9.78
CA VAL A 135 12.09 -2.28 -9.32
C VAL A 135 11.56 -0.89 -9.67
N LYS A 136 10.39 -0.85 -10.33
CA LYS A 136 9.69 0.42 -10.55
C LYS A 136 9.12 0.94 -9.23
N ILE A 137 9.24 2.23 -8.99
CA ILE A 137 8.73 2.87 -7.79
C ILE A 137 7.51 3.70 -8.16
N THR A 138 6.34 3.20 -7.71
CA THR A 138 5.02 3.80 -7.94
C THR A 138 4.39 4.18 -6.58
N PRO A 139 4.82 5.27 -5.94
CA PRO A 139 4.49 5.54 -4.54
C PRO A 139 3.00 5.68 -4.22
N ALA A 140 2.18 6.02 -5.21
CA ALA A 140 0.74 6.18 -5.02
C ALA A 140 -0.07 4.87 -5.16
N HIS A 141 0.56 3.74 -5.54
CA HIS A 141 -0.14 2.49 -5.89
C HIS A 141 0.51 1.22 -5.33
N ASP A 142 1.51 1.35 -4.47
CA ASP A 142 2.20 0.24 -3.82
C ASP A 142 2.74 0.68 -2.46
N PHE A 143 2.50 -0.11 -1.40
CA PHE A 143 2.88 0.25 -0.04
C PHE A 143 4.39 0.31 0.17
N ASN A 144 5.13 -0.62 -0.42
CA ASN A 144 6.59 -0.62 -0.31
C ASN A 144 7.19 0.54 -1.12
N ALA A 145 6.68 0.77 -2.33
CA ALA A 145 7.07 1.91 -3.15
C ALA A 145 6.69 3.25 -2.50
N PHE A 146 5.63 3.31 -1.69
CA PHE A 146 5.27 4.49 -0.91
C PHE A 146 6.36 4.85 0.11
N GLU A 147 6.88 3.86 0.85
CA GLU A 147 7.95 4.09 1.83
C GLU A 147 9.28 4.44 1.14
N VAL A 148 9.63 3.79 0.03
CA VAL A 148 10.76 4.20 -0.81
C VAL A 148 10.57 5.65 -1.29
N GLY A 149 9.38 5.98 -1.80
CA GLY A 149 9.05 7.32 -2.27
C GLY A 149 9.22 8.39 -1.19
N ARG A 150 8.83 8.09 0.06
CA ARG A 150 9.02 8.99 1.20
C ARG A 150 10.51 9.21 1.50
N ARG A 151 11.32 8.13 1.56
CA ARG A 151 12.76 8.22 1.82
C ARG A 151 13.50 9.05 0.78
N HIS A 152 13.10 8.92 -0.48
CA HIS A 152 13.71 9.63 -1.61
C HIS A 152 12.99 10.91 -2.02
N ASN A 153 11.99 11.36 -1.25
CA ASN A 153 11.21 12.56 -1.51
C ASN A 153 10.60 12.58 -2.94
N LEU A 154 10.11 11.43 -3.41
CA LEU A 154 9.48 11.29 -4.71
C LEU A 154 8.03 11.79 -4.69
N ALA A 155 7.54 12.27 -5.84
CA ALA A 155 6.16 12.69 -5.98
C ALA A 155 5.18 11.50 -5.85
N MET A 156 3.99 11.75 -5.29
CA MET A 156 2.92 10.78 -5.14
C MET A 156 1.91 10.93 -6.29
N ARG A 157 2.23 10.36 -7.46
CA ARG A 157 1.38 10.48 -8.65
C ARG A 157 0.31 9.39 -8.68
N ASN A 158 -0.91 9.74 -8.30
CA ASN A 158 -2.05 8.85 -8.40
C ASN A 158 -2.57 8.82 -9.86
N VAL A 159 -2.78 7.63 -10.42
CA VAL A 159 -3.27 7.41 -11.79
C VAL A 159 -4.66 6.76 -11.85
N LEU A 160 -5.28 6.50 -10.71
CA LEU A 160 -6.59 5.87 -10.60
C LEU A 160 -7.63 6.79 -9.95
N THR A 161 -8.87 6.69 -10.37
CA THR A 161 -10.03 7.24 -9.67
C THR A 161 -10.47 6.33 -8.52
N LYS A 162 -11.39 6.79 -7.68
CA LYS A 162 -11.98 5.98 -6.60
C LYS A 162 -12.67 4.69 -7.06
N THR A 163 -13.04 4.62 -8.34
CA THR A 163 -13.63 3.44 -8.98
C THR A 163 -12.62 2.62 -9.77
N ALA A 164 -11.31 2.81 -9.51
CA ALA A 164 -10.20 2.15 -10.19
C ALA A 164 -10.20 2.29 -11.71
N ARG A 165 -10.71 3.42 -12.23
CA ARG A 165 -10.53 3.84 -13.63
C ARG A 165 -9.34 4.76 -13.73
N MET A 166 -8.70 4.76 -14.89
CA MET A 166 -7.58 5.66 -15.17
C MET A 166 -8.03 7.12 -15.14
N ASN A 167 -7.30 7.97 -14.42
CA ASN A 167 -7.63 9.39 -14.26
C ASN A 167 -6.92 10.30 -15.29
N GLU A 168 -6.97 11.60 -15.08
CA GLU A 168 -6.36 12.61 -15.95
C GLU A 168 -4.82 12.63 -15.94
N ASN A 169 -4.18 11.91 -15.01
CA ASN A 169 -2.72 11.85 -14.90
C ASN A 169 -2.06 10.83 -15.85
N VAL A 170 -2.85 10.12 -16.64
CA VAL A 170 -2.34 9.21 -17.68
C VAL A 170 -2.51 9.84 -19.07
N PRO A 171 -1.79 9.35 -20.09
CA PRO A 171 -1.99 9.83 -21.46
C PRO A 171 -3.46 9.72 -21.90
N ALA A 172 -3.95 10.70 -22.67
CA ALA A 172 -5.35 10.86 -23.05
C ALA A 172 -6.00 9.58 -23.60
N LYS A 173 -5.21 8.75 -24.31
CA LYS A 173 -5.64 7.47 -24.87
C LYS A 173 -6.20 6.51 -23.81
N TYR A 174 -5.68 6.55 -22.57
CA TYR A 174 -6.02 5.61 -21.50
C TYR A 174 -7.02 6.17 -20.50
N GLN A 175 -7.27 7.49 -20.52
CA GLN A 175 -8.17 8.15 -19.56
C GLN A 175 -9.57 7.54 -19.57
N GLY A 176 -10.15 7.31 -18.40
CA GLY A 176 -11.48 6.72 -18.23
C GLY A 176 -11.57 5.20 -18.43
N MET A 177 -10.51 4.54 -18.93
CA MET A 177 -10.49 3.08 -19.06
C MET A 177 -10.54 2.42 -17.66
N ASP A 178 -11.18 1.26 -17.59
CA ASP A 178 -10.99 0.37 -16.45
C ASP A 178 -9.52 -0.06 -16.35
N ARG A 179 -9.02 -0.28 -15.11
CA ARG A 179 -7.61 -0.65 -14.87
C ARG A 179 -7.15 -1.86 -15.68
N TYR A 180 -8.00 -2.87 -15.86
CA TYR A 180 -7.65 -4.09 -16.61
C TYR A 180 -7.73 -3.89 -18.13
N GLU A 181 -8.64 -3.04 -18.59
CA GLU A 181 -8.68 -2.61 -20.00
C GLU A 181 -7.43 -1.80 -20.34
N CYS A 182 -7.05 -0.88 -19.45
CA CYS A 182 -5.80 -0.12 -19.58
C CYS A 182 -4.58 -1.03 -19.58
N ARG A 183 -4.52 -2.03 -18.70
CA ARG A 183 -3.44 -3.03 -18.67
C ARG A 183 -3.26 -3.69 -20.03
N LYS A 184 -4.34 -4.19 -20.63
CA LYS A 184 -4.30 -4.81 -21.96
C LYS A 184 -3.80 -3.84 -23.02
N ALA A 185 -4.38 -2.63 -23.07
CA ALA A 185 -4.00 -1.61 -24.05
C ALA A 185 -2.54 -1.18 -23.89
N ALA A 186 -2.07 -0.96 -22.66
CA ALA A 186 -0.68 -0.59 -22.40
C ALA A 186 0.31 -1.69 -22.80
N VAL A 187 0.00 -2.97 -22.54
CA VAL A 187 0.82 -4.11 -22.97
C VAL A 187 0.92 -4.20 -24.49
N GLU A 188 -0.18 -4.00 -25.21
CA GLU A 188 -0.19 -3.95 -26.69
C GLU A 188 0.68 -2.81 -27.23
N ASP A 189 0.57 -1.62 -26.63
CA ASP A 189 1.37 -0.46 -27.03
C ASP A 189 2.87 -0.63 -26.71
N LEU A 190 3.20 -1.23 -25.56
CA LEU A 190 4.58 -1.59 -25.20
C LEU A 190 5.18 -2.58 -26.22
N LYS A 191 4.36 -3.56 -26.64
CA LYS A 191 4.77 -4.52 -27.67
C LYS A 191 4.99 -3.83 -29.02
N ALA A 192 4.07 -2.96 -29.43
CA ALA A 192 4.19 -2.19 -30.67
C ALA A 192 5.40 -1.24 -30.68
N ALA A 193 5.75 -0.67 -29.51
CA ALA A 193 6.92 0.17 -29.34
C ALA A 193 8.24 -0.61 -29.20
N GLY A 194 8.22 -1.95 -29.18
CA GLY A 194 9.41 -2.78 -28.98
C GLY A 194 9.98 -2.72 -27.56
N LEU A 195 9.18 -2.28 -26.58
CA LEU A 195 9.58 -2.12 -25.17
C LEU A 195 9.17 -3.30 -24.29
N LEU A 196 8.26 -4.17 -24.75
CA LEU A 196 7.90 -5.40 -24.06
C LEU A 196 8.96 -6.47 -24.35
N VAL A 197 9.73 -6.85 -23.34
CA VAL A 197 10.83 -7.82 -23.48
C VAL A 197 10.34 -9.25 -23.34
N ALA A 198 9.54 -9.53 -22.30
CA ALA A 198 9.00 -10.86 -22.05
C ALA A 198 7.69 -10.78 -21.25
N VAL A 199 6.92 -11.88 -21.35
CA VAL A 199 5.73 -12.12 -20.50
C VAL A 199 5.88 -13.51 -19.92
N LYS A 200 5.97 -13.61 -18.59
CA LYS A 200 6.17 -14.88 -17.88
C LYS A 200 4.91 -15.21 -17.06
N PRO A 201 4.33 -16.41 -17.17
CA PRO A 201 3.27 -16.81 -16.27
C PRO A 201 3.82 -16.96 -14.85
N ILE A 202 3.08 -16.47 -13.87
CA ILE A 202 3.41 -16.60 -12.45
C ILE A 202 2.17 -16.92 -11.64
N LYS A 203 2.38 -17.54 -10.47
CA LYS A 203 1.39 -17.54 -9.40
C LYS A 203 1.78 -16.49 -8.37
N HIS A 204 0.81 -15.70 -7.95
CA HIS A 204 1.03 -14.66 -6.96
C HIS A 204 -0.17 -14.48 -6.05
N MET A 205 0.07 -13.93 -4.88
CA MET A 205 -1.01 -13.60 -3.93
C MET A 205 -1.70 -12.32 -4.37
N VAL A 206 -3.02 -12.38 -4.52
CA VAL A 206 -3.87 -11.24 -4.90
C VAL A 206 -4.72 -10.84 -3.69
N PRO A 207 -4.57 -9.61 -3.17
CA PRO A 207 -5.36 -9.14 -2.04
C PRO A 207 -6.79 -8.82 -2.47
N ARG A 208 -7.77 -9.39 -1.76
CA ARG A 208 -9.19 -9.16 -1.99
C ARG A 208 -9.88 -8.67 -0.73
N VAL A 209 -10.89 -7.86 -0.92
CA VAL A 209 -11.78 -7.43 0.18
C VAL A 209 -12.73 -8.56 0.53
N SER A 210 -12.72 -9.03 1.78
CA SER A 210 -13.53 -10.17 2.25
C SER A 210 -15.04 -9.99 2.02
N ARG A 211 -15.54 -8.74 2.09
CA ARG A 211 -16.97 -8.43 1.91
C ARG A 211 -17.45 -8.46 0.47
N THR A 212 -16.61 -8.02 -0.47
CA THR A 212 -17.02 -7.81 -1.87
C THR A 212 -16.38 -8.77 -2.83
N GLY A 213 -15.30 -9.45 -2.44
CA GLY A 213 -14.44 -10.24 -3.31
C GLY A 213 -13.63 -9.39 -4.31
N GLU A 214 -13.75 -8.04 -4.24
CA GLU A 214 -13.06 -7.14 -5.16
C GLU A 214 -11.56 -7.11 -4.86
N ILE A 215 -10.75 -6.92 -5.90
CA ILE A 215 -9.30 -6.76 -5.73
C ILE A 215 -9.01 -5.39 -5.12
N VAL A 216 -8.26 -5.39 -4.03
CA VAL A 216 -7.83 -4.18 -3.32
C VAL A 216 -6.96 -3.31 -4.21
N GLU A 217 -7.20 -1.99 -4.19
CA GLU A 217 -6.30 -1.00 -4.75
C GLU A 217 -5.61 -0.19 -3.63
N PRO A 218 -4.28 -0.24 -3.54
CA PRO A 218 -3.57 0.76 -2.75
C PRO A 218 -3.86 2.16 -3.29
N MET A 219 -4.42 3.03 -2.45
CA MET A 219 -4.87 4.36 -2.86
C MET A 219 -4.52 5.42 -1.83
N LEU A 220 -4.01 6.57 -2.30
CA LEU A 220 -3.81 7.74 -1.45
C LEU A 220 -5.16 8.33 -1.04
N SER A 221 -5.45 8.32 0.25
CA SER A 221 -6.69 8.87 0.79
C SER A 221 -6.44 9.62 2.08
N GLU A 222 -7.20 10.69 2.29
CA GLU A 222 -7.22 11.41 3.56
C GLU A 222 -8.19 10.72 4.50
N GLN A 223 -7.67 10.16 5.58
CA GLN A 223 -8.39 9.32 6.53
C GLN A 223 -8.06 9.73 7.97
N TRP A 224 -8.82 9.21 8.93
CA TRP A 224 -8.51 9.25 10.34
C TRP A 224 -7.72 8.01 10.74
N TYR A 225 -6.62 8.22 11.46
CA TYR A 225 -5.72 7.15 11.89
C TYR A 225 -5.51 7.20 13.40
N MET A 226 -5.35 6.02 14.00
CA MET A 226 -4.79 5.87 15.33
C MET A 226 -3.31 5.50 15.21
N ALA A 227 -2.45 6.30 15.85
CA ALA A 227 -1.01 6.09 15.87
C ALA A 227 -0.65 4.95 16.84
N MET A 228 -0.43 3.75 16.28
CA MET A 228 -0.19 2.55 17.08
C MET A 228 1.23 2.47 17.66
N SER A 229 2.20 3.04 16.95
CA SER A 229 3.63 3.02 17.30
C SER A 229 4.16 4.34 17.88
N LYS A 230 3.33 5.37 17.98
CA LYS A 230 3.72 6.66 18.56
C LYS A 230 3.69 6.60 20.09
N PRO A 231 4.74 7.05 20.78
CA PRO A 231 4.72 7.16 22.23
C PRO A 231 3.58 8.04 22.72
N ALA A 232 2.85 7.59 23.73
CA ALA A 232 1.79 8.35 24.36
C ALA A 232 2.37 9.57 25.13
N PRO A 233 1.65 10.71 25.19
CA PRO A 233 2.13 11.92 25.83
C PRO A 233 2.22 11.79 27.35
N GLU A 234 2.94 12.71 27.98
CA GLU A 234 2.93 12.87 29.43
C GLU A 234 1.49 13.16 29.92
N GLY A 235 1.07 12.50 30.99
CA GLY A 235 -0.28 12.60 31.54
C GLY A 235 -1.25 11.56 30.99
N SER A 236 -0.88 10.76 29.99
CA SER A 236 -1.63 9.56 29.60
C SER A 236 -1.47 8.44 30.63
N LEU A 237 -2.26 7.36 30.47
CA LEU A 237 -2.18 6.21 31.38
C LEU A 237 -0.84 5.48 31.29
N TYR A 238 -0.21 5.49 30.11
CA TYR A 238 1.10 4.86 29.84
C TYR A 238 2.05 5.85 29.14
N PRO A 239 2.57 6.85 29.85
CA PRO A 239 3.41 7.88 29.24
C PRO A 239 4.68 7.30 28.58
N GLY A 240 4.99 7.80 27.40
CA GLY A 240 6.18 7.41 26.65
C GLY A 240 6.11 6.05 25.95
N LYS A 241 5.05 5.25 26.17
CA LYS A 241 4.85 3.96 25.52
C LYS A 241 3.84 4.03 24.38
N PRO A 242 4.13 3.40 23.21
CA PRO A 242 3.15 3.18 22.15
C PRO A 242 2.01 2.26 22.59
N ILE A 243 0.81 2.45 22.04
CA ILE A 243 -0.36 1.59 22.29
C ILE A 243 -0.04 0.11 22.01
N ALA A 244 0.67 -0.18 20.90
CA ALA A 244 1.06 -1.53 20.53
C ALA A 244 2.00 -2.17 21.55
N GLU A 245 2.97 -1.42 22.09
CA GLU A 245 3.88 -1.89 23.13
C GLU A 245 3.16 -2.21 24.43
N VAL A 246 2.24 -1.33 24.86
CA VAL A 246 1.41 -1.58 26.05
C VAL A 246 0.59 -2.86 25.91
N GLY A 247 0.02 -3.08 24.71
CA GLY A 247 -0.72 -4.30 24.42
C GLY A 247 0.13 -5.57 24.47
N LEU A 248 1.39 -5.50 24.01
CA LEU A 248 2.36 -6.61 24.11
C LEU A 248 2.75 -6.87 25.56
N ASP A 249 3.13 -5.82 26.29
CA ASP A 249 3.52 -5.91 27.71
C ASP A 249 2.43 -6.57 28.57
N ALA A 250 1.16 -6.22 28.34
CA ALA A 250 0.04 -6.78 29.10
C ALA A 250 -0.11 -8.29 28.93
N VAL A 251 0.21 -8.82 27.74
CA VAL A 251 0.17 -10.27 27.48
C VAL A 251 1.46 -10.94 27.98
N GLU A 252 2.61 -10.32 27.84
CA GLU A 252 3.90 -10.87 28.26
C GLU A 252 4.03 -10.93 29.78
N SER A 253 3.54 -9.92 30.48
CA SER A 253 3.49 -9.90 31.95
C SER A 253 2.47 -10.88 32.54
N GLY A 254 1.55 -11.40 31.73
CA GLY A 254 0.45 -12.24 32.19
C GLY A 254 -0.74 -11.49 32.79
N GLU A 255 -0.77 -10.16 32.71
CA GLU A 255 -1.91 -9.32 33.10
C GLU A 255 -3.13 -9.65 32.24
N VAL A 256 -2.90 -9.90 30.93
CA VAL A 256 -3.90 -10.42 29.99
C VAL A 256 -3.47 -11.79 29.50
N ASN A 257 -4.36 -12.78 29.66
CA ASN A 257 -4.11 -14.14 29.19
C ASN A 257 -4.93 -14.45 27.93
N ILE A 258 -4.21 -14.83 26.86
CA ILE A 258 -4.82 -15.31 25.62
C ILE A 258 -5.05 -16.82 25.71
N PHE A 259 -6.29 -17.23 25.45
CA PHE A 259 -6.66 -18.64 25.46
C PHE A 259 -7.34 -19.05 24.12
N PRO A 260 -6.94 -20.15 23.50
CA PRO A 260 -5.80 -21.00 23.88
C PRO A 260 -4.44 -20.31 23.63
N ALA A 261 -3.42 -20.73 24.37
CA ALA A 261 -2.13 -20.03 24.43
C ALA A 261 -1.36 -19.97 23.09
N GLU A 262 -1.67 -20.85 22.15
CA GLU A 262 -1.09 -20.89 20.81
C GLU A 262 -1.32 -19.60 20.02
N TRP A 263 -2.39 -18.85 20.30
CA TRP A 263 -2.69 -17.57 19.66
C TRP A 263 -1.80 -16.41 20.13
N ARG A 264 -1.01 -16.60 21.19
CA ARG A 264 -0.05 -15.57 21.65
C ARG A 264 0.97 -15.20 20.57
N GLY A 265 1.43 -16.19 19.79
CA GLY A 265 2.37 -15.95 18.69
C GLY A 265 1.78 -15.08 17.59
N VAL A 266 0.54 -15.34 17.21
CA VAL A 266 -0.19 -14.54 16.22
C VAL A 266 -0.43 -13.12 16.73
N TYR A 267 -0.88 -12.98 18.00
CA TYR A 267 -1.09 -11.67 18.63
C TYR A 267 0.20 -10.83 18.64
N ARG A 268 1.33 -11.43 19.06
CA ARG A 268 2.64 -10.77 19.05
C ARG A 268 3.02 -10.31 17.65
N GLN A 269 2.95 -11.20 16.65
CA GLN A 269 3.29 -10.88 15.28
C GLN A 269 2.48 -9.70 14.72
N TRP A 270 1.19 -9.63 15.06
CA TRP A 270 0.33 -8.52 14.65
C TRP A 270 0.78 -7.20 15.29
N LEU A 271 1.03 -7.17 16.59
CA LEU A 271 1.36 -5.92 17.28
C LEU A 271 2.79 -5.44 17.01
N GLU A 272 3.76 -6.35 16.83
CA GLU A 272 5.14 -6.00 16.50
C GLU A 272 5.26 -5.34 15.12
N ASN A 273 4.36 -5.68 14.18
CA ASN A 273 4.38 -5.17 12.81
C ASN A 273 3.21 -4.22 12.51
N ILE A 274 2.47 -3.78 13.54
CA ILE A 274 1.25 -3.01 13.34
C ILE A 274 1.54 -1.64 12.74
N GLN A 275 0.81 -1.31 11.70
CA GLN A 275 0.79 0.03 11.13
C GLN A 275 -0.27 0.89 11.82
N ASP A 276 -0.24 2.22 11.58
CA ASP A 276 -1.28 3.10 12.08
C ASP A 276 -2.65 2.65 11.57
N TRP A 277 -3.57 2.46 12.49
CA TRP A 277 -4.88 1.91 12.18
C TRP A 277 -5.78 2.95 11.51
N CYS A 278 -6.23 2.69 10.29
CA CYS A 278 -7.22 3.48 9.59
C CYS A 278 -8.60 3.28 10.23
N LEU A 279 -9.13 4.32 10.89
CA LEU A 279 -10.40 4.28 11.63
C LEU A 279 -11.60 4.56 10.75
N SER A 280 -11.45 5.46 9.78
CA SER A 280 -12.59 5.96 8.99
C SER A 280 -12.96 5.03 7.84
N ARG A 281 -14.27 5.01 7.55
CA ARG A 281 -14.88 4.35 6.41
C ARG A 281 -15.80 5.34 5.70
N GLN A 282 -15.98 5.20 4.38
CA GLN A 282 -16.85 6.03 3.57
C GLN A 282 -18.23 5.38 3.40
N LEU A 283 -18.62 4.56 4.34
CA LEU A 283 -19.92 3.90 4.38
C LEU A 283 -20.83 4.58 5.40
N TRP A 284 -22.07 4.83 5.02
CA TRP A 284 -23.09 5.33 5.93
C TRP A 284 -23.64 4.19 6.77
N TRP A 285 -23.85 4.46 8.04
CA TRP A 285 -24.28 3.50 9.04
C TRP A 285 -25.43 4.07 9.83
N GLY A 286 -26.42 3.27 10.13
CA GLY A 286 -27.55 3.68 10.95
C GLY A 286 -28.87 3.17 10.48
#